data_e7ccb59512ccb0aa44a33d9cf75e1f19
#
_entry.id   e7ccb59512ccb0aa44a33d9cf75e1f19
#
_cell.length_a   1.000
_cell.length_b   1.000
_cell.length_c   1.000
_cell.angle_alpha   90.00
_cell.angle_beta   90.00
_cell.angle_gamma   90.00
#
_symmetry.space_group_name_H-M   'P 1'
#
loop_
_entity.id
_entity.type
_entity.pdbx_description
1 polymer ?
#
loop_
_entity_poly.entity_id
_entity_poly.type
_entity_poly.pdbx_seq_one_letter_code
_entity_poly.pdbx_strand_id
1 'polypeptide(L)'
;MIRMRRTVLQSFVLVAAMAAGVMPAQAASDNGKTADFFRAVQMDDARTVKSLLGTVDPNVQNPLGGEPALVIAVRENALKVLDALLAYPGTQVDAAALNGNTALMMAAYKHNRPAAEALLAKGAAVNRPGWTPLHYAAASGDIDIAKLLLAKGARVDAVSPPASGKFTPLMMAAREGHDDAALLLLAQGADPTLKNGEGLTAVQIAEQADHASIAKAINERARQGR
;
A
#
# COMPACT_ATOMS: atom_id res chain seq x y z
N MET A 1 -7.99 27.70 -18.93
CA MET A 1 -9.11 26.80 -18.59
C MET A 1 -8.82 25.42 -19.17
N ILE A 2 -8.06 24.58 -18.47
CA ILE A 2 -7.74 23.20 -18.90
C ILE A 2 -8.16 22.28 -17.76
N ARG A 3 -9.26 21.57 -17.98
CA ARG A 3 -9.74 20.51 -17.10
C ARG A 3 -8.76 19.35 -17.15
N MET A 4 -7.94 19.20 -16.14
CA MET A 4 -7.14 17.99 -15.93
C MET A 4 -8.04 16.89 -15.39
N ARG A 5 -8.35 15.90 -16.25
CA ARG A 5 -9.21 14.76 -15.96
C ARG A 5 -8.53 13.80 -14.98
N ARG A 6 -9.33 13.32 -14.02
CA ARG A 6 -9.07 12.13 -13.19
C ARG A 6 -8.63 10.95 -14.06
N THR A 7 -7.35 10.62 -14.10
CA THR A 7 -6.87 9.37 -14.71
C THR A 7 -5.40 9.12 -14.34
N VAL A 8 -5.13 8.66 -13.13
CA VAL A 8 -3.85 8.05 -12.78
C VAL A 8 -4.07 6.84 -11.86
N LEU A 9 -4.98 5.96 -12.20
CA LEU A 9 -5.07 4.64 -11.54
C LEU A 9 -5.55 3.51 -12.45
N GLN A 10 -5.48 3.71 -13.77
CA GLN A 10 -5.77 2.62 -14.71
C GLN A 10 -4.77 2.73 -15.86
N SER A 11 -3.85 1.81 -15.96
CA SER A 11 -3.19 1.33 -17.15
C SER A 11 -1.75 0.90 -16.87
N PHE A 12 -1.54 -0.35 -16.56
CA PHE A 12 -0.39 -1.10 -17.06
C PHE A 12 -0.87 -2.52 -17.39
N VAL A 13 -1.45 -2.64 -18.55
CA VAL A 13 -1.49 -3.92 -19.26
C VAL A 13 -0.31 -3.89 -20.22
N LEU A 14 0.69 -4.69 -19.98
CA LEU A 14 1.77 -4.90 -20.94
C LEU A 14 1.68 -6.31 -21.53
N VAL A 15 1.57 -6.33 -22.84
CA VAL A 15 1.58 -7.50 -23.72
C VAL A 15 2.95 -8.16 -23.66
N ALA A 16 2.98 -9.44 -23.30
CA ALA A 16 4.20 -10.26 -23.45
C ALA A 16 4.03 -11.17 -24.69
N ALA A 17 5.00 -11.08 -25.59
CA ALA A 17 5.11 -11.90 -26.80
C ALA A 17 5.41 -13.36 -26.46
N MET A 18 4.68 -14.28 -27.11
CA MET A 18 4.90 -15.73 -27.02
C MET A 18 6.10 -16.14 -27.89
N ALA A 19 7.12 -16.71 -27.25
CA ALA A 19 8.03 -17.63 -27.91
C ALA A 19 7.61 -19.05 -27.50
N ALA A 20 7.19 -19.86 -28.45
CA ALA A 20 6.82 -21.25 -28.25
C ALA A 20 8.08 -22.10 -28.01
N GLY A 21 8.47 -22.27 -26.74
CA GLY A 21 9.47 -23.26 -26.33
C GLY A 21 8.77 -24.36 -25.54
N VAL A 22 8.99 -25.62 -25.91
CA VAL A 22 8.53 -26.80 -25.18
C VAL A 22 9.15 -26.77 -23.79
N MET A 23 8.34 -26.43 -22.78
CA MET A 23 8.80 -26.46 -21.39
C MET A 23 8.94 -27.92 -20.93
N PRO A 24 9.98 -28.25 -20.12
CA PRO A 24 10.11 -29.58 -19.53
C PRO A 24 8.91 -29.85 -18.60
N ALA A 25 8.47 -31.13 -18.52
CA ALA A 25 7.28 -31.53 -17.76
C ALA A 25 7.27 -31.08 -16.29
N GLN A 26 8.45 -30.92 -15.69
CA GLN A 26 8.63 -30.40 -14.33
C GLN A 26 8.19 -28.92 -14.23
N ALA A 27 8.63 -28.06 -15.15
CA ALA A 27 8.23 -26.66 -15.19
C ALA A 27 6.73 -26.47 -15.45
N ALA A 28 6.11 -27.37 -16.22
CA ALA A 28 4.68 -27.36 -16.44
C ALA A 28 3.89 -27.77 -15.18
N SER A 29 4.39 -28.71 -14.38
CA SER A 29 3.77 -29.12 -13.10
C SER A 29 3.91 -28.05 -12.03
N ASP A 30 5.02 -27.33 -12.00
CA ASP A 30 5.26 -26.24 -11.03
C ASP A 30 4.41 -25.01 -11.37
N ASN A 31 4.21 -24.71 -12.66
CA ASN A 31 3.29 -23.65 -13.09
C ASN A 31 1.84 -23.96 -12.72
N GLY A 32 1.40 -25.23 -12.81
CA GLY A 32 0.05 -25.64 -12.39
C GLY A 32 -0.16 -25.43 -10.89
N LYS A 33 0.76 -25.86 -10.05
CA LYS A 33 0.70 -25.69 -8.60
C LYS A 33 0.74 -24.20 -8.18
N THR A 34 1.55 -23.39 -8.86
CA THR A 34 1.61 -21.95 -8.63
C THR A 34 0.28 -21.30 -8.98
N ALA A 35 -0.36 -21.67 -10.06
CA ALA A 35 -1.69 -21.17 -10.44
C ALA A 35 -2.77 -21.55 -9.41
N ASP A 36 -2.76 -22.82 -8.96
CA ASP A 36 -3.69 -23.30 -7.93
C ASP A 36 -3.44 -22.59 -6.57
N PHE A 37 -2.18 -22.34 -6.22
CA PHE A 37 -1.81 -21.59 -5.03
C PHE A 37 -2.42 -20.18 -5.05
N PHE A 38 -2.23 -19.41 -6.12
CA PHE A 38 -2.79 -18.07 -6.20
C PHE A 38 -4.31 -18.05 -6.29
N ARG A 39 -4.92 -19.04 -6.92
CA ARG A 39 -6.39 -19.21 -6.89
C ARG A 39 -6.87 -19.45 -5.46
N ALA A 40 -6.21 -20.32 -4.70
CA ALA A 40 -6.55 -20.59 -3.31
C ALA A 40 -6.36 -19.33 -2.43
N VAL A 41 -5.32 -18.52 -2.69
CA VAL A 41 -5.10 -17.23 -2.02
C VAL A 41 -6.27 -16.28 -2.26
N GLN A 42 -6.72 -16.14 -3.51
CA GLN A 42 -7.83 -15.26 -3.86
C GLN A 42 -9.17 -15.70 -3.24
N MET A 43 -9.36 -16.99 -3.03
CA MET A 43 -10.60 -17.58 -2.51
C MET A 43 -10.60 -17.77 -0.98
N ASP A 44 -9.59 -17.28 -0.26
CA ASP A 44 -9.38 -17.50 1.18
C ASP A 44 -9.35 -19.00 1.58
N ASP A 45 -8.89 -19.88 0.65
CA ASP A 45 -8.74 -21.30 0.93
C ASP A 45 -7.40 -21.60 1.59
N ALA A 46 -7.36 -21.37 2.90
CA ALA A 46 -6.17 -21.62 3.72
C ALA A 46 -5.77 -23.11 3.77
N ARG A 47 -6.68 -24.05 3.52
CA ARG A 47 -6.37 -25.49 3.50
C ARG A 47 -5.50 -25.80 2.29
N THR A 48 -5.94 -25.40 1.12
CA THR A 48 -5.20 -25.60 -0.13
C THR A 48 -3.86 -24.85 -0.08
N VAL A 49 -3.83 -23.60 0.39
CA VAL A 49 -2.58 -22.84 0.56
C VAL A 49 -1.60 -23.63 1.45
N LYS A 50 -2.02 -24.08 2.63
CA LYS A 50 -1.16 -24.88 3.54
C LYS A 50 -0.62 -26.15 2.91
N SER A 51 -1.41 -26.84 2.09
CA SER A 51 -0.97 -28.06 1.41
C SER A 51 0.06 -27.83 0.31
N LEU A 52 0.06 -26.63 -0.28
CA LEU A 52 0.98 -26.24 -1.35
C LEU A 52 2.25 -25.55 -0.83
N LEU A 53 2.21 -24.97 0.39
CA LEU A 53 3.39 -24.44 1.06
C LEU A 53 4.42 -25.58 1.28
N GLY A 54 5.69 -25.33 0.95
CA GLY A 54 6.73 -26.35 0.89
C GLY A 54 7.00 -26.89 -0.52
N THR A 55 6.01 -26.80 -1.42
CA THR A 55 6.20 -27.05 -2.85
C THR A 55 6.25 -25.74 -3.64
N VAL A 56 5.41 -24.78 -3.25
CA VAL A 56 5.38 -23.40 -3.80
C VAL A 56 6.02 -22.47 -2.79
N ASP A 57 6.96 -21.65 -3.21
CA ASP A 57 7.56 -20.59 -2.37
C ASP A 57 6.47 -19.57 -1.98
N PRO A 58 6.26 -19.30 -0.67
CA PRO A 58 5.28 -18.30 -0.21
C PRO A 58 5.54 -16.90 -0.76
N ASN A 59 6.78 -16.62 -1.18
CA ASN A 59 7.23 -15.32 -1.68
C ASN A 59 7.19 -15.21 -3.21
N VAL A 60 6.76 -16.28 -3.91
CA VAL A 60 6.64 -16.24 -5.35
C VAL A 60 5.69 -15.13 -5.78
N GLN A 61 6.04 -14.43 -6.83
CA GLN A 61 5.17 -13.43 -7.43
C GLN A 61 4.16 -14.09 -8.36
N ASN A 62 2.92 -13.62 -8.32
CA ASN A 62 1.87 -14.06 -9.24
C ASN A 62 2.29 -13.78 -10.68
N PRO A 63 2.38 -14.79 -11.56
CA PRO A 63 2.76 -14.61 -12.95
C PRO A 63 1.87 -13.64 -13.74
N LEU A 64 0.61 -13.47 -13.30
CA LEU A 64 -0.38 -12.61 -13.97
C LEU A 64 -0.36 -11.14 -13.52
N GLY A 65 0.38 -10.80 -12.45
CA GLY A 65 0.34 -9.42 -11.95
C GLY A 65 1.55 -9.02 -11.10
N GLY A 66 2.50 -9.94 -10.88
CA GLY A 66 3.72 -9.63 -10.13
C GLY A 66 3.49 -9.31 -8.64
N GLU A 67 2.34 -9.70 -8.08
CA GLU A 67 2.03 -9.47 -6.68
C GLU A 67 2.37 -10.70 -5.83
N PRO A 68 3.05 -10.52 -4.68
CA PRO A 68 3.23 -11.58 -3.70
C PRO A 68 1.89 -12.05 -3.10
N ALA A 69 1.85 -13.31 -2.65
CA ALA A 69 0.65 -13.90 -2.05
C ALA A 69 0.10 -13.09 -0.86
N LEU A 70 0.98 -12.52 0.00
CA LEU A 70 0.55 -11.66 1.11
C LEU A 70 -0.19 -10.39 0.64
N VAL A 71 0.27 -9.77 -0.45
CA VAL A 71 -0.37 -8.57 -1.01
C VAL A 71 -1.76 -8.92 -1.53
N ILE A 72 -1.87 -10.03 -2.26
CA ILE A 72 -3.15 -10.53 -2.79
C ILE A 72 -4.10 -10.90 -1.64
N ALA A 73 -3.64 -11.63 -0.63
CA ALA A 73 -4.46 -12.01 0.52
C ALA A 73 -5.08 -10.79 1.22
N VAL A 74 -4.31 -9.72 1.40
CA VAL A 74 -4.83 -8.48 1.98
C VAL A 74 -5.80 -7.77 1.04
N ARG A 75 -5.48 -7.69 -0.26
CA ARG A 75 -6.34 -7.05 -1.26
C ARG A 75 -7.71 -7.71 -1.36
N GLU A 76 -7.75 -9.05 -1.31
CA GLU A 76 -8.96 -9.85 -1.39
C GLU A 76 -9.63 -10.07 -0.02
N ASN A 77 -9.07 -9.50 1.07
CA ASN A 77 -9.52 -9.71 2.44
C ASN A 77 -9.53 -11.20 2.87
N ALA A 78 -8.57 -11.97 2.36
CA ALA A 78 -8.40 -13.39 2.61
C ALA A 78 -7.63 -13.62 3.93
N LEU A 79 -8.29 -13.38 5.07
CA LEU A 79 -7.64 -13.32 6.39
C LEU A 79 -7.16 -14.70 6.86
N LYS A 80 -7.84 -15.80 6.53
CA LYS A 80 -7.39 -17.15 6.90
C LYS A 80 -6.12 -17.54 6.13
N VAL A 81 -6.02 -17.12 4.87
CA VAL A 81 -4.82 -17.31 4.05
C VAL A 81 -3.71 -16.39 4.55
N LEU A 82 -4.00 -15.14 4.90
CA LEU A 82 -3.03 -14.22 5.49
C LEU A 82 -2.38 -14.85 6.74
N ASP A 83 -3.19 -15.37 7.66
CA ASP A 83 -2.70 -16.05 8.87
C ASP A 83 -1.85 -17.28 8.54
N ALA A 84 -2.28 -18.08 7.56
CA ALA A 84 -1.54 -19.27 7.13
C ALA A 84 -0.16 -18.91 6.55
N LEU A 85 -0.09 -17.87 5.72
CA LEU A 85 1.15 -17.36 5.14
C LEU A 85 2.07 -16.79 6.22
N LEU A 86 1.53 -15.96 7.13
CA LEU A 86 2.29 -15.34 8.22
C LEU A 86 2.78 -16.36 9.27
N ALA A 87 2.14 -17.52 9.38
CA ALA A 87 2.58 -18.61 10.22
C ALA A 87 3.67 -19.47 9.58
N TYR A 88 3.83 -19.41 8.25
CA TYR A 88 4.78 -20.28 7.54
C TYR A 88 6.21 -19.72 7.63
N PRO A 89 7.19 -20.55 8.05
CA PRO A 89 8.59 -20.14 8.11
C PRO A 89 9.12 -19.71 6.74
N GLY A 90 9.87 -18.60 6.70
CA GLY A 90 10.45 -18.07 5.47
C GLY A 90 9.54 -17.14 4.69
N THR A 91 8.29 -16.90 5.11
CA THR A 91 7.45 -15.87 4.51
C THR A 91 8.05 -14.49 4.76
N GLN A 92 8.33 -13.78 3.67
CA GLN A 92 8.86 -12.40 3.70
C GLN A 92 7.70 -11.42 3.86
N VAL A 93 7.51 -10.92 5.08
CA VAL A 93 6.38 -10.03 5.42
C VAL A 93 6.36 -8.74 4.60
N ASP A 94 7.54 -8.27 4.18
CA ASP A 94 7.72 -7.05 3.38
C ASP A 94 7.94 -7.32 1.88
N ALA A 95 7.64 -8.55 1.41
CA ALA A 95 7.66 -8.84 -0.02
C ALA A 95 6.78 -7.82 -0.75
N ALA A 96 7.34 -7.18 -1.77
CA ALA A 96 6.69 -6.11 -2.51
C ALA A 96 6.27 -6.55 -3.91
N ALA A 97 5.14 -6.06 -4.37
CA ALA A 97 4.71 -6.15 -5.76
C ALA A 97 5.65 -5.33 -6.68
N LEU A 98 5.52 -5.50 -8.00
CA LEU A 98 6.34 -4.78 -9.00
C LEU A 98 6.27 -3.24 -8.87
N ASN A 99 5.14 -2.72 -8.38
CA ASN A 99 4.95 -1.29 -8.11
C ASN A 99 5.52 -0.84 -6.74
N GLY A 100 6.17 -1.75 -6.02
CA GLY A 100 6.75 -1.50 -4.69
C GLY A 100 5.76 -1.60 -3.52
N ASN A 101 4.49 -1.93 -3.75
CA ASN A 101 3.50 -2.05 -2.68
C ASN A 101 3.71 -3.31 -1.85
N THR A 102 3.67 -3.16 -0.52
CA THR A 102 3.68 -4.26 0.44
C THR A 102 2.27 -4.59 0.92
N ALA A 103 2.14 -5.73 1.59
CA ALA A 103 0.88 -6.13 2.22
C ALA A 103 0.40 -5.09 3.26
N LEU A 104 1.31 -4.48 4.04
CA LEU A 104 0.94 -3.44 5.02
C LEU A 104 0.45 -2.15 4.35
N MET A 105 1.02 -1.74 3.22
CA MET A 105 0.51 -0.62 2.42
C MET A 105 -0.89 -0.92 1.88
N MET A 106 -1.11 -2.13 1.39
CA MET A 106 -2.41 -2.57 0.91
C MET A 106 -3.44 -2.62 2.04
N ALA A 107 -3.06 -3.09 3.25
CA ALA A 107 -3.93 -3.09 4.42
C ALA A 107 -4.37 -1.66 4.80
N ALA A 108 -3.44 -0.70 4.77
CA ALA A 108 -3.74 0.69 5.03
C ALA A 108 -4.69 1.31 3.97
N TYR A 109 -4.49 0.97 2.70
CA TYR A 109 -5.34 1.48 1.63
C TYR A 109 -6.75 0.89 1.63
N LYS A 110 -6.87 -0.40 2.03
CA LYS A 110 -8.12 -1.16 2.02
C LYS A 110 -8.91 -1.09 3.33
N HIS A 111 -8.50 -0.25 4.29
CA HIS A 111 -9.10 -0.17 5.62
C HIS A 111 -9.12 -1.52 6.36
N ASN A 112 -8.12 -2.38 6.09
CA ASN A 112 -8.07 -3.71 6.66
C ASN A 112 -7.22 -3.71 7.93
N ARG A 113 -7.82 -3.21 9.02
CA ARG A 113 -7.15 -3.12 10.31
C ARG A 113 -6.70 -4.48 10.85
N PRO A 114 -7.50 -5.57 10.79
CA PRO A 114 -7.03 -6.90 11.22
C PRO A 114 -5.77 -7.35 10.49
N ALA A 115 -5.71 -7.16 9.16
CA ALA A 115 -4.51 -7.47 8.37
C ALA A 115 -3.33 -6.59 8.77
N ALA A 116 -3.53 -5.28 8.99
CA ALA A 116 -2.47 -4.38 9.42
C ALA A 116 -1.89 -4.81 10.78
N GLU A 117 -2.73 -5.16 11.75
CA GLU A 117 -2.31 -5.63 13.08
C GLU A 117 -1.53 -6.95 12.98
N ALA A 118 -2.01 -7.92 12.19
CA ALA A 118 -1.32 -9.20 11.98
C ALA A 118 0.06 -9.02 11.32
N LEU A 119 0.14 -8.17 10.29
CA LEU A 119 1.39 -7.87 9.60
C LEU A 119 2.39 -7.17 10.53
N LEU A 120 1.94 -6.18 11.31
CA LEU A 120 2.78 -5.48 12.28
C LEU A 120 3.25 -6.39 13.41
N ALA A 121 2.42 -7.32 13.86
CA ALA A 121 2.80 -8.34 14.84
C ALA A 121 3.90 -9.29 14.31
N LYS A 122 3.99 -9.45 12.98
CA LYS A 122 5.04 -10.23 12.30
C LYS A 122 6.25 -9.37 11.88
N GLY A 123 6.30 -8.11 12.29
CA GLY A 123 7.44 -7.25 12.06
C GLY A 123 7.45 -6.54 10.70
N ALA A 124 6.29 -6.38 10.06
CA ALA A 124 6.18 -5.59 8.83
C ALA A 124 6.74 -4.18 9.02
N ALA A 125 7.54 -3.72 8.07
CA ALA A 125 8.22 -2.44 8.13
C ALA A 125 7.25 -1.26 8.02
N VAL A 126 7.17 -0.46 9.07
CA VAL A 126 6.37 0.76 9.12
C VAL A 126 7.01 1.87 8.29
N ASN A 127 8.34 1.90 8.29
CA ASN A 127 9.13 2.89 7.55
C ASN A 127 10.00 2.18 6.51
N ARG A 128 9.95 2.67 5.29
CA ARG A 128 10.82 2.24 4.19
C ARG A 128 11.12 3.41 3.28
N PRO A 129 12.16 3.35 2.44
CA PRO A 129 12.40 4.38 1.42
C PRO A 129 11.22 4.49 0.47
N GLY A 130 10.83 5.71 0.14
CA GLY A 130 9.74 5.99 -0.78
C GLY A 130 8.35 5.94 -0.15
N TRP A 131 7.39 5.33 -0.83
CA TRP A 131 6.03 5.18 -0.31
C TRP A 131 6.01 4.36 0.98
N THR A 132 5.27 4.83 1.98
CA THR A 132 5.11 4.15 3.28
C THR A 132 3.63 3.81 3.55
N PRO A 133 3.33 2.85 4.44
CA PRO A 133 1.94 2.58 4.83
C PRO A 133 1.17 3.82 5.30
N LEU A 134 1.85 4.81 5.94
CA LEU A 134 1.20 6.04 6.39
C LEU A 134 0.73 6.92 5.23
N HIS A 135 1.41 6.93 4.09
CA HIS A 135 0.91 7.59 2.88
C HIS A 135 -0.42 6.99 2.42
N TYR A 136 -0.54 5.65 2.47
CA TYR A 136 -1.75 4.94 2.05
C TYR A 136 -2.90 5.12 3.03
N ALA A 137 -2.63 5.10 4.35
CA ALA A 137 -3.63 5.41 5.37
C ALA A 137 -4.13 6.87 5.24
N ALA A 138 -3.23 7.81 4.97
CA ALA A 138 -3.59 9.20 4.74
C ALA A 138 -4.40 9.39 3.44
N ALA A 139 -4.04 8.70 2.36
CA ALA A 139 -4.73 8.74 1.08
C ALA A 139 -6.10 8.07 1.09
N SER A 140 -6.31 7.08 1.96
CA SER A 140 -7.61 6.43 2.15
C SER A 140 -8.46 7.05 3.25
N GLY A 141 -7.89 7.96 4.08
CA GLY A 141 -8.57 8.56 5.21
C GLY A 141 -8.73 7.64 6.42
N ASP A 142 -7.96 6.55 6.50
CA ASP A 142 -8.06 5.59 7.59
C ASP A 142 -7.34 6.10 8.85
N ILE A 143 -8.13 6.71 9.74
CA ILE A 143 -7.64 7.27 11.00
C ILE A 143 -7.11 6.20 11.95
N ASP A 144 -7.75 5.04 11.98
CA ASP A 144 -7.40 3.99 12.93
C ASP A 144 -6.08 3.32 12.56
N ILE A 145 -5.90 3.03 11.26
CA ILE A 145 -4.61 2.49 10.78
C ILE A 145 -3.53 3.59 10.83
N ALA A 146 -3.84 4.86 10.52
CA ALA A 146 -2.88 5.95 10.66
C ALA A 146 -2.39 6.08 12.12
N LYS A 147 -3.28 6.06 13.12
CA LYS A 147 -2.92 6.04 14.55
C LYS A 147 -2.08 4.83 14.91
N LEU A 148 -2.45 3.65 14.43
CA LEU A 148 -1.71 2.42 14.67
C LEU A 148 -0.28 2.51 14.12
N LEU A 149 -0.10 3.00 12.89
CA LEU A 149 1.20 3.17 12.26
C LEU A 149 2.05 4.21 13.00
N LEU A 150 1.45 5.35 13.38
CA LEU A 150 2.14 6.41 14.15
C LEU A 150 2.59 5.89 15.52
N ALA A 151 1.75 5.13 16.23
CA ALA A 151 2.10 4.47 17.48
C ALA A 151 3.25 3.45 17.33
N LYS A 152 3.44 2.90 16.12
CA LYS A 152 4.55 2.01 15.77
C LYS A 152 5.77 2.76 15.20
N GLY A 153 5.80 4.09 15.31
CA GLY A 153 6.94 4.92 14.92
C GLY A 153 6.98 5.26 13.42
N ALA A 154 5.83 5.31 12.74
CA ALA A 154 5.78 5.83 11.38
C ALA A 154 6.27 7.27 11.31
N ARG A 155 7.17 7.57 10.38
CA ARG A 155 7.65 8.94 10.14
C ARG A 155 6.52 9.76 9.54
N VAL A 156 6.07 10.77 10.28
CA VAL A 156 4.92 11.61 9.89
C VAL A 156 5.18 12.38 8.59
N ASP A 157 6.42 12.81 8.36
CA ASP A 157 6.87 13.54 7.17
C ASP A 157 7.69 12.65 6.21
N ALA A 158 7.39 11.34 6.15
CA ALA A 158 7.99 10.49 5.14
C ALA A 158 7.71 11.05 3.74
N VAL A 159 8.70 10.96 2.84
CA VAL A 159 8.58 11.52 1.49
C VAL A 159 8.55 10.39 0.46
N SER A 160 7.59 10.43 -0.45
CA SER A 160 7.50 9.50 -1.57
C SER A 160 8.65 9.70 -2.57
N PRO A 161 8.92 8.73 -3.48
CA PRO A 161 10.02 8.85 -4.43
C PRO A 161 9.93 10.13 -5.27
N PRO A 162 11.07 10.73 -5.69
CA PRO A 162 11.07 11.91 -6.56
C PRO A 162 10.27 11.72 -7.86
N ALA A 163 10.36 10.53 -8.46
CA ALA A 163 9.60 10.18 -9.66
C ALA A 163 8.07 10.15 -9.44
N SER A 164 7.63 10.04 -8.18
CA SER A 164 6.22 10.06 -7.79
C SER A 164 5.79 11.41 -7.20
N GLY A 165 6.62 12.45 -7.29
CA GLY A 165 6.26 13.82 -6.91
C GLY A 165 6.60 14.23 -5.48
N LYS A 166 7.38 13.48 -4.71
CA LYS A 166 7.82 13.86 -3.34
C LYS A 166 6.67 14.21 -2.39
N PHE A 167 5.59 13.45 -2.41
CA PHE A 167 4.47 13.67 -1.50
C PHE A 167 4.78 13.23 -0.08
N THR A 168 4.25 13.99 0.91
CA THR A 168 4.16 13.56 2.32
C THR A 168 2.76 12.96 2.61
N PRO A 169 2.57 12.22 3.73
CA PRO A 169 1.24 11.76 4.13
C PRO A 169 0.23 12.91 4.26
N LEU A 170 0.63 14.08 4.80
CA LEU A 170 -0.23 15.24 4.88
C LEU A 170 -0.69 15.74 3.50
N MET A 171 0.20 15.76 2.52
CA MET A 171 -0.13 16.11 1.14
C MET A 171 -1.08 15.09 0.50
N MET A 172 -0.96 13.81 0.85
CA MET A 172 -1.89 12.78 0.38
C MET A 172 -3.29 12.98 0.96
N ALA A 173 -3.42 13.19 2.27
CA ALA A 173 -4.70 13.53 2.90
C ALA A 173 -5.32 14.79 2.29
N ALA A 174 -4.52 15.81 2.05
CA ALA A 174 -4.95 17.07 1.45
C ALA A 174 -5.47 16.90 0.02
N ARG A 175 -4.79 16.09 -0.79
CA ARG A 175 -5.17 15.81 -2.18
C ARG A 175 -6.47 15.02 -2.28
N GLU A 176 -6.66 14.06 -1.39
CA GLU A 176 -7.83 13.17 -1.42
C GLU A 176 -9.03 13.72 -0.61
N GLY A 177 -8.87 14.84 0.10
CA GLY A 177 -9.95 15.49 0.83
C GLY A 177 -10.27 14.87 2.19
N HIS A 178 -9.29 14.27 2.86
CA HIS A 178 -9.46 13.61 4.15
C HIS A 178 -9.09 14.54 5.31
N ASP A 179 -10.03 15.40 5.72
CA ASP A 179 -9.84 16.43 6.75
C ASP A 179 -9.34 15.83 8.08
N ASP A 180 -9.97 14.76 8.56
CA ASP A 180 -9.61 14.12 9.83
C ASP A 180 -8.21 13.50 9.79
N ALA A 181 -7.80 12.92 8.65
CA ALA A 181 -6.44 12.39 8.48
C ALA A 181 -5.41 13.52 8.49
N ALA A 182 -5.70 14.65 7.83
CA ALA A 182 -4.81 15.80 7.84
C ALA A 182 -4.69 16.40 9.24
N LEU A 183 -5.79 16.55 9.97
CA LEU A 183 -5.78 17.06 11.36
C LEU A 183 -5.01 16.12 12.30
N LEU A 184 -5.19 14.79 12.14
CA LEU A 184 -4.41 13.81 12.89
C LEU A 184 -2.91 13.99 12.61
N LEU A 185 -2.50 14.05 11.34
CA LEU A 185 -1.09 14.19 10.96
C LEU A 185 -0.47 15.48 11.51
N LEU A 186 -1.20 16.61 11.43
CA LEU A 186 -0.78 17.87 12.03
C LEU A 186 -0.65 17.79 13.56
N ALA A 187 -1.59 17.09 14.22
CA ALA A 187 -1.52 16.86 15.66
C ALA A 187 -0.31 16.00 16.07
N GLN A 188 0.17 15.15 15.15
CA GLN A 188 1.36 14.31 15.31
C GLN A 188 2.65 14.98 14.80
N GLY A 189 2.61 16.28 14.52
CA GLY A 189 3.78 17.08 14.18
C GLY A 189 4.15 17.10 12.70
N ALA A 190 3.23 16.78 11.78
CA ALA A 190 3.48 16.94 10.35
C ALA A 190 3.78 18.41 10.01
N ASP A 191 4.83 18.64 9.22
CA ASP A 191 5.23 19.98 8.78
C ASP A 191 4.40 20.41 7.56
N PRO A 192 3.47 21.39 7.72
CA PRO A 192 2.63 21.86 6.62
C PRO A 192 3.38 22.73 5.60
N THR A 193 4.63 23.10 5.87
CA THR A 193 5.43 23.97 5.00
C THR A 193 6.25 23.19 3.97
N LEU A 194 6.35 21.87 4.12
CA LEU A 194 7.05 21.02 3.17
C LEU A 194 6.42 21.14 1.77
N LYS A 195 7.28 21.03 0.77
CA LYS A 195 6.88 21.16 -0.64
C LYS A 195 7.11 19.86 -1.39
N ASN A 196 6.16 19.51 -2.25
CA ASN A 196 6.28 18.39 -3.15
C ASN A 196 7.27 18.68 -4.31
N GLY A 197 7.38 17.78 -5.28
CA GLY A 197 8.26 17.93 -6.45
C GLY A 197 7.89 19.09 -7.37
N GLU A 198 6.67 19.59 -7.30
CA GLU A 198 6.16 20.75 -8.05
C GLU A 198 6.28 22.06 -7.24
N GLY A 199 6.84 22.01 -6.05
CA GLY A 199 6.98 23.17 -5.16
C GLY A 199 5.70 23.53 -4.40
N LEU A 200 4.67 22.67 -4.40
CA LEU A 200 3.37 22.90 -3.75
C LEU A 200 3.38 22.39 -2.30
N THR A 201 2.81 23.16 -1.40
CA THR A 201 2.50 22.74 -0.02
C THR A 201 1.19 21.94 0.04
N ALA A 202 0.93 21.28 1.19
CA ALA A 202 -0.32 20.57 1.41
C ALA A 202 -1.56 21.49 1.26
N VAL A 203 -1.46 22.75 1.68
CA VAL A 203 -2.52 23.77 1.48
C VAL A 203 -2.82 23.98 0.00
N GLN A 204 -1.77 24.25 -0.78
CA GLN A 204 -1.91 24.51 -2.22
C GLN A 204 -2.44 23.27 -2.98
N ILE A 205 -2.07 22.08 -2.54
CA ILE A 205 -2.58 20.82 -3.09
C ILE A 205 -4.08 20.69 -2.79
N ALA A 206 -4.52 20.99 -1.55
CA ALA A 206 -5.92 20.97 -1.16
C ALA A 206 -6.74 21.99 -1.98
N GLU A 207 -6.23 23.20 -2.16
CA GLU A 207 -6.87 24.25 -2.99
C GLU A 207 -7.02 23.81 -4.46
N GLN A 208 -5.98 23.19 -5.05
CA GLN A 208 -6.05 22.66 -6.41
C GLN A 208 -7.02 21.50 -6.59
N ALA A 209 -7.27 20.77 -5.50
CA ALA A 209 -8.21 19.64 -5.47
C ALA A 209 -9.64 20.06 -5.07
N ASP A 210 -9.92 21.38 -4.91
CA ASP A 210 -11.19 21.93 -4.45
C ASP A 210 -11.58 21.52 -3.02
N HIS A 211 -10.59 21.18 -2.16
CA HIS A 211 -10.77 20.83 -0.75
C HIS A 211 -10.52 22.03 0.17
N ALA A 212 -11.36 23.08 0.04
CA ALA A 212 -11.20 24.35 0.77
C ALA A 212 -11.27 24.19 2.30
N SER A 213 -12.04 23.24 2.82
CA SER A 213 -12.14 22.94 4.26
C SER A 213 -10.79 22.52 4.84
N ILE A 214 -10.13 21.57 4.16
CA ILE A 214 -8.83 21.05 4.60
C ILE A 214 -7.73 22.12 4.46
N ALA A 215 -7.74 22.92 3.38
CA ALA A 215 -6.80 24.03 3.22
C ALA A 215 -6.91 25.03 4.39
N LYS A 216 -8.14 25.39 4.77
CA LYS A 216 -8.42 26.26 5.93
C LYS A 216 -7.92 25.62 7.23
N ALA A 217 -8.24 24.35 7.48
CA ALA A 217 -7.85 23.62 8.71
C ALA A 217 -6.33 23.55 8.86
N ILE A 218 -5.59 23.25 7.77
CA ILE A 218 -4.13 23.23 7.78
C ILE A 218 -3.56 24.62 8.11
N ASN A 219 -4.10 25.68 7.49
CA ASN A 219 -3.66 27.05 7.73
C ASN A 219 -3.93 27.50 9.18
N GLU A 220 -5.08 27.18 9.75
CA GLU A 220 -5.43 27.51 11.13
C GLU A 220 -4.48 26.80 12.11
N ARG A 221 -4.21 25.51 11.91
CA ARG A 221 -3.30 24.75 12.75
C ARG A 221 -1.86 25.25 12.66
N ALA A 222 -1.39 25.60 11.48
CA ALA A 222 -0.05 26.17 11.27
C ALA A 222 0.14 27.52 11.98
N ARG A 223 -0.94 28.30 12.17
CA ARG A 223 -0.90 29.57 12.94
C ARG A 223 -0.87 29.34 14.45
N GLN A 224 -1.52 28.30 14.95
CA GLN A 224 -1.59 27.97 16.38
C GLN A 224 -0.29 27.35 16.91
N GLY A 225 0.52 26.75 16.05
CA GLY A 225 1.81 26.13 16.40
C GLY A 225 3.00 27.08 16.37
N ARG A 226 2.77 28.37 16.11
CA ARG A 226 3.76 29.46 16.20
C ARG A 226 3.60 30.21 17.51
#